data_0fc789a22c43c2815aad1c688c9a9712
#
_entry.id   0fc789a22c43c2815aad1c688c9a9712
#
_cell.length_a   1.000
_cell.length_b   1.000
_cell.length_c   1.000
_cell.angle_alpha   90.00
_cell.angle_beta   90.00
_cell.angle_gamma   90.00
#
_symmetry.space_group_name_H-M   'P 1'
#
loop_
_entity.id
_entity.type
_entity.pdbx_description
1 polymer ?
#
loop_
_entity_poly.entity_id
_entity_poly.type
_entity_poly.pdbx_seq_one_letter_code
_entity_poly.pdbx_strand_id
1 'polypeptide(L)'
;MKKLSYLLMIVAIMIPFVVCSAQSTSQKSVNSPVVEVLYFHVPQRCKTCVALENAAKEVVNTRFANDVKSGKVKFKEIDLNTKDGEKIGDKYEVAWSSLIIVRKDGKKEKTANLTDDGFRYAVNNKVKIQGLIADKINEFLK
;
A
#
# COMPACT_ATOMS: atom_id res chain seq x y z
N MET A 1 -18.20 -60.83 -46.27
CA MET A 1 -18.76 -60.53 -44.97
C MET A 1 -17.68 -60.02 -43.98
N LYS A 2 -16.81 -59.12 -44.43
CA LYS A 2 -15.74 -58.58 -43.62
C LYS A 2 -15.54 -57.06 -43.74
N LYS A 3 -16.57 -56.33 -44.24
CA LYS A 3 -16.48 -54.88 -44.45
C LYS A 3 -17.47 -54.03 -43.64
N LEU A 4 -18.19 -54.63 -42.68
CA LEU A 4 -19.20 -53.94 -41.91
C LEU A 4 -18.75 -53.60 -40.46
N SER A 5 -17.51 -54.01 -40.09
CA SER A 5 -17.01 -53.86 -38.72
C SER A 5 -16.15 -52.61 -38.51
N TYR A 6 -15.87 -51.84 -39.55
CA TYR A 6 -15.04 -50.61 -39.44
C TYR A 6 -15.80 -49.29 -39.30
N LEU A 7 -17.14 -49.35 -39.38
CA LEU A 7 -17.97 -48.13 -39.37
C LEU A 7 -18.49 -47.75 -37.97
N LEU A 8 -18.20 -48.54 -36.96
CA LEU A 8 -18.68 -48.33 -35.59
C LEU A 8 -17.61 -47.83 -34.60
N MET A 9 -16.43 -47.47 -35.07
CA MET A 9 -15.33 -47.10 -34.21
C MET A 9 -14.86 -45.63 -34.30
N ILE A 10 -15.68 -44.75 -34.92
CA ILE A 10 -15.31 -43.31 -35.09
C ILE A 10 -16.29 -42.37 -34.37
N VAL A 11 -17.04 -42.87 -33.39
CA VAL A 11 -17.94 -42.00 -32.61
C VAL A 11 -17.60 -42.11 -31.13
N ALA A 12 -16.44 -41.67 -30.72
CA ALA A 12 -16.20 -41.38 -29.29
C ALA A 12 -14.85 -40.72 -29.06
N ILE A 13 -14.65 -39.48 -29.48
CA ILE A 13 -13.69 -38.56 -28.77
C ILE A 13 -14.10 -37.14 -29.17
N MET A 14 -15.27 -36.70 -28.73
CA MET A 14 -15.56 -35.27 -28.53
C MET A 14 -15.34 -34.98 -27.05
N ILE A 15 -14.07 -34.79 -26.67
CA ILE A 15 -13.73 -34.22 -25.36
C ILE A 15 -14.01 -32.72 -25.48
N PRO A 16 -14.95 -32.16 -24.70
CA PRO A 16 -15.07 -30.71 -24.62
C PRO A 16 -13.81 -30.17 -23.93
N PHE A 17 -12.99 -29.49 -24.71
CA PHE A 17 -11.91 -28.64 -24.19
C PHE A 17 -12.58 -27.57 -23.35
N VAL A 18 -12.67 -27.79 -22.03
CA VAL A 18 -12.98 -26.73 -21.09
C VAL A 18 -11.79 -25.78 -21.12
N VAL A 19 -11.91 -24.74 -21.92
CA VAL A 19 -11.00 -23.60 -21.88
C VAL A 19 -11.24 -22.91 -20.55
N CYS A 20 -10.42 -23.26 -19.56
CA CYS A 20 -10.31 -22.51 -18.35
C CYS A 20 -9.73 -21.14 -18.74
N SER A 21 -10.62 -20.19 -19.01
CA SER A 21 -10.24 -18.80 -19.19
C SER A 21 -9.67 -18.32 -17.88
N ALA A 22 -8.34 -18.36 -17.77
CA ALA A 22 -7.62 -17.63 -16.74
C ALA A 22 -8.01 -16.14 -16.90
N GLN A 23 -8.94 -15.68 -16.07
CA GLN A 23 -9.23 -14.27 -15.92
C GLN A 23 -7.96 -13.61 -15.37
N SER A 24 -7.11 -13.14 -16.28
CA SER A 24 -6.15 -12.09 -15.95
C SER A 24 -6.95 -10.95 -15.37
N THR A 25 -6.93 -10.80 -14.07
CA THR A 25 -7.35 -9.57 -13.42
C THR A 25 -6.43 -8.47 -13.93
N SER A 26 -6.85 -7.87 -15.05
CA SER A 26 -6.27 -6.63 -15.56
C SER A 26 -6.34 -5.64 -14.41
N GLN A 27 -5.21 -5.38 -13.80
CA GLN A 27 -5.06 -4.26 -12.86
C GLN A 27 -5.33 -3.00 -13.68
N LYS A 28 -6.60 -2.58 -13.68
CA LYS A 28 -7.02 -1.27 -14.15
C LYS A 28 -6.14 -0.28 -13.42
N SER A 29 -5.21 0.33 -14.12
CA SER A 29 -4.42 1.46 -13.63
C SER A 29 -5.44 2.56 -13.33
N VAL A 30 -5.86 2.63 -12.09
CA VAL A 30 -6.71 3.71 -11.62
C VAL A 30 -5.82 4.94 -11.63
N ASN A 31 -6.07 5.87 -12.56
CA ASN A 31 -5.46 7.20 -12.60
C ASN A 31 -5.91 8.07 -11.39
N SER A 32 -6.23 7.45 -10.29
CA SER A 32 -6.55 8.13 -9.04
C SER A 32 -5.26 8.29 -8.23
N PRO A 33 -5.06 9.43 -7.59
CA PRO A 33 -3.88 9.63 -6.76
C PRO A 33 -3.83 8.59 -5.65
N VAL A 34 -2.63 8.09 -5.38
CA VAL A 34 -2.37 7.17 -4.27
C VAL A 34 -1.66 7.96 -3.17
N VAL A 35 -2.14 7.83 -1.94
CA VAL A 35 -1.53 8.43 -0.76
C VAL A 35 -0.77 7.35 0.00
N GLU A 36 0.53 7.53 0.15
CA GLU A 36 1.38 6.66 0.96
C GLU A 36 1.75 7.37 2.26
N VAL A 37 1.49 6.72 3.38
CA VAL A 37 1.93 7.14 4.71
C VAL A 37 3.19 6.34 5.02
N LEU A 38 4.34 6.99 4.93
CA LEU A 38 5.67 6.38 5.11
C LEU A 38 6.15 6.67 6.51
N TYR A 39 6.33 5.62 7.31
CA TYR A 39 6.98 5.71 8.60
C TYR A 39 8.39 5.12 8.51
N PHE A 40 9.39 5.96 8.67
CA PHE A 40 10.79 5.57 8.69
C PHE A 40 11.24 5.27 10.11
N HIS A 41 12.07 4.27 10.28
CA HIS A 41 12.62 3.92 11.57
C HIS A 41 14.04 3.34 11.49
N VAL A 42 14.73 3.40 12.61
CA VAL A 42 15.98 2.69 12.89
C VAL A 42 15.72 1.59 13.93
N PRO A 43 16.61 0.60 14.12
CA PRO A 43 16.40 -0.48 15.09
C PRO A 43 16.15 -0.01 16.52
N GLN A 44 16.90 1.03 16.98
CA GLN A 44 16.71 1.62 18.29
C GLN A 44 15.53 2.57 18.29
N ARG A 45 14.37 2.08 18.70
CA ARG A 45 13.14 2.86 18.74
C ARG A 45 12.91 3.49 20.11
N CYS A 46 12.77 4.80 20.14
CA CYS A 46 12.37 5.52 21.35
C CYS A 46 10.86 5.39 21.61
N LYS A 47 10.41 5.66 22.83
CA LYS A 47 8.98 5.61 23.20
C LYS A 47 8.11 6.48 22.29
N THR A 48 8.57 7.69 21.97
CA THR A 48 7.85 8.63 21.09
C THR A 48 7.82 8.11 19.64
N CYS A 49 8.90 7.45 19.17
CA CYS A 49 8.96 6.84 17.86
C CYS A 49 7.86 5.77 17.70
N VAL A 50 7.76 4.87 18.68
CA VAL A 50 6.72 3.81 18.69
C VAL A 50 5.31 4.41 18.80
N ALA A 51 5.14 5.45 19.61
CA ALA A 51 3.84 6.12 19.75
C ALA A 51 3.39 6.78 18.44
N LEU A 52 4.31 7.42 17.71
CA LEU A 52 4.02 8.03 16.41
C LEU A 52 3.64 6.99 15.36
N GLU A 53 4.39 5.91 15.27
CA GLU A 53 4.09 4.79 14.38
C GLU A 53 2.68 4.24 14.64
N ASN A 54 2.39 3.92 15.91
CA ASN A 54 1.09 3.38 16.29
C ASN A 54 -0.06 4.36 16.00
N ALA A 55 0.15 5.66 16.23
CA ALA A 55 -0.84 6.68 15.90
C ALA A 55 -1.13 6.73 14.40
N ALA A 56 -0.10 6.66 13.56
CA ALA A 56 -0.24 6.66 12.11
C ALA A 56 -0.92 5.37 11.59
N LYS A 57 -0.50 4.20 12.07
CA LYS A 57 -1.14 2.91 11.75
C LYS A 57 -2.62 2.90 12.11
N GLU A 58 -2.95 3.38 13.30
CA GLU A 58 -4.34 3.42 13.77
C GLU A 58 -5.20 4.31 12.88
N VAL A 59 -4.75 5.51 12.53
CA VAL A 59 -5.48 6.42 11.62
C VAL A 59 -5.73 5.74 10.28
N VAL A 60 -4.71 5.17 9.66
CA VAL A 60 -4.84 4.53 8.35
C VAL A 60 -5.80 3.35 8.41
N ASN A 61 -5.67 2.50 9.42
CA ASN A 61 -6.47 1.26 9.51
C ASN A 61 -7.91 1.49 9.97
N THR A 62 -8.19 2.58 10.69
CA THR A 62 -9.54 2.87 11.20
C THR A 62 -10.28 3.88 10.35
N ARG A 63 -9.68 5.06 10.11
CA ARG A 63 -10.36 6.16 9.40
C ARG A 63 -10.34 6.00 7.89
N PHE A 64 -9.33 5.30 7.34
CA PHE A 64 -9.15 5.11 5.90
C PHE A 64 -9.23 3.64 5.48
N ALA A 65 -9.90 2.79 6.26
CA ALA A 65 -10.01 1.35 5.99
C ALA A 65 -10.54 1.03 4.56
N ASN A 66 -11.50 1.81 4.06
CA ASN A 66 -12.05 1.64 2.72
C ASN A 66 -11.05 2.08 1.62
N ASP A 67 -10.29 3.15 1.88
CA ASP A 67 -9.27 3.64 0.95
C ASP A 67 -8.04 2.71 0.94
N VAL A 68 -7.74 2.07 2.05
CA VAL A 68 -6.73 1.00 2.12
C VAL A 68 -7.17 -0.20 1.29
N LYS A 69 -8.42 -0.66 1.45
CA LYS A 69 -8.97 -1.78 0.66
C LYS A 69 -8.99 -1.48 -0.84
N SER A 70 -9.27 -0.24 -1.22
CA SER A 70 -9.26 0.19 -2.63
C SER A 70 -7.85 0.50 -3.17
N GLY A 71 -6.83 0.47 -2.31
CA GLY A 71 -5.44 0.77 -2.68
C GLY A 71 -5.12 2.27 -2.83
N LYS A 72 -6.06 3.16 -2.49
CA LYS A 72 -5.87 4.61 -2.54
C LYS A 72 -4.99 5.13 -1.41
N VAL A 73 -5.02 4.48 -0.24
CA VAL A 73 -4.17 4.79 0.91
C VAL A 73 -3.34 3.57 1.26
N LYS A 74 -2.06 3.78 1.53
CA LYS A 74 -1.13 2.71 1.94
C LYS A 74 -0.29 3.19 3.12
N PHE A 75 -0.14 2.33 4.13
CA PHE A 75 0.85 2.52 5.18
C PHE A 75 2.08 1.67 4.90
N LYS A 76 3.25 2.24 5.04
CA LYS A 76 4.53 1.54 4.85
C LYS A 76 5.49 1.85 5.99
N GLU A 77 6.03 0.80 6.58
CA GLU A 77 7.19 0.89 7.47
C GLU A 77 8.46 0.72 6.64
N ILE A 78 9.44 1.56 6.91
CA ILE A 78 10.69 1.59 6.18
C ILE A 78 11.83 1.54 7.20
N ASP A 79 12.54 0.41 7.22
CA ASP A 79 13.73 0.24 8.04
C ASP A 79 14.94 0.83 7.31
N LEU A 80 15.44 1.93 7.84
CA LEU A 80 16.60 2.66 7.29
C LEU A 80 17.92 1.87 7.34
N ASN A 81 17.98 0.77 8.08
CA ASN A 81 19.15 -0.12 8.12
C ASN A 81 19.20 -1.11 6.94
N THR A 82 18.17 -1.16 6.12
CA THR A 82 18.17 -1.99 4.93
C THR A 82 18.61 -1.19 3.71
N LYS A 83 19.24 -1.84 2.73
CA LYS A 83 19.66 -1.18 1.48
C LYS A 83 18.51 -0.49 0.74
N ASP A 84 17.31 -1.08 0.79
CA ASP A 84 16.13 -0.50 0.14
C ASP A 84 15.54 0.64 0.98
N GLY A 85 15.57 0.50 2.30
CA GLY A 85 15.15 1.57 3.22
C GLY A 85 16.07 2.78 3.15
N GLU A 86 17.38 2.59 3.06
CA GLU A 86 18.36 3.66 2.85
C GLU A 86 18.06 4.44 1.57
N LYS A 87 17.89 3.75 0.42
CA LYS A 87 17.54 4.40 -0.86
C LYS A 87 16.24 5.21 -0.79
N ILE A 88 15.24 4.68 -0.05
CA ILE A 88 13.97 5.39 0.13
C ILE A 88 14.18 6.58 1.07
N GLY A 89 14.99 6.42 2.13
CA GLY A 89 15.39 7.50 3.04
C GLY A 89 16.06 8.63 2.29
N ASP A 90 17.06 8.33 1.44
CA ASP A 90 17.76 9.30 0.61
C ASP A 90 16.80 10.07 -0.31
N LYS A 91 15.85 9.36 -0.92
CA LYS A 91 14.84 9.98 -1.79
C LYS A 91 14.01 11.05 -1.08
N TYR A 92 13.69 10.84 0.19
CA TYR A 92 12.87 11.76 0.99
C TYR A 92 13.69 12.58 2.00
N GLU A 93 15.02 12.53 1.89
CA GLU A 93 15.97 13.25 2.77
C GLU A 93 15.76 12.90 4.26
N VAL A 94 15.56 11.60 4.52
CA VAL A 94 15.28 11.07 5.87
C VAL A 94 16.42 10.19 6.33
N ALA A 95 17.02 10.51 7.49
CA ALA A 95 18.12 9.76 8.10
C ALA A 95 17.78 9.13 9.46
N TRP A 96 16.58 9.39 10.01
CA TRP A 96 16.11 8.88 11.29
C TRP A 96 14.60 8.66 11.30
N SER A 97 14.03 8.24 12.45
CA SER A 97 12.59 8.00 12.58
C SER A 97 11.78 9.23 12.15
N SER A 98 10.95 9.08 11.13
CA SER A 98 10.21 10.17 10.51
C SER A 98 8.86 9.71 9.98
N LEU A 99 7.92 10.63 9.88
CA LEU A 99 6.60 10.41 9.28
C LEU A 99 6.41 11.33 8.09
N ILE A 100 6.36 10.74 6.90
CA ILE A 100 6.15 11.46 5.63
C ILE A 100 4.86 10.96 4.99
N ILE A 101 4.00 11.87 4.57
CA ILE A 101 2.83 11.55 3.75
C ILE A 101 3.12 11.97 2.32
N VAL A 102 2.92 11.06 1.38
CA VAL A 102 3.23 11.24 -0.04
C VAL A 102 1.97 11.03 -0.87
N ARG A 103 1.58 12.02 -1.66
CA ARG A 103 0.61 11.85 -2.75
C ARG A 103 1.36 11.50 -4.03
N LYS A 104 0.97 10.42 -4.68
CA LYS A 104 1.46 10.02 -5.99
C LYS A 104 0.36 10.16 -7.03
N ASP A 105 0.61 10.97 -8.04
CA ASP A 105 -0.32 11.22 -9.15
C ASP A 105 0.44 11.02 -10.47
N GLY A 106 0.42 9.79 -10.95
CA GLY A 106 1.27 9.36 -12.06
C GLY A 106 2.74 9.53 -11.73
N LYS A 107 3.44 10.45 -12.46
CA LYS A 107 4.86 10.76 -12.23
C LYS A 107 5.08 11.90 -11.23
N LYS A 108 4.02 12.57 -10.79
CA LYS A 108 4.12 13.69 -9.85
C LYS A 108 4.00 13.17 -8.42
N GLU A 109 4.84 13.69 -7.53
CA GLU A 109 4.76 13.45 -6.11
C GLU A 109 4.61 14.79 -5.36
N LYS A 110 3.77 14.79 -4.32
CA LYS A 110 3.66 15.87 -3.33
C LYS A 110 3.90 15.25 -1.97
N THR A 111 4.77 15.84 -1.16
CA THR A 111 5.14 15.32 0.15
C THR A 111 4.72 16.28 1.26
N ALA A 112 4.44 15.73 2.44
CA ALA A 112 4.25 16.48 3.67
C ALA A 112 4.99 15.76 4.80
N ASN A 113 5.87 16.47 5.47
CA ASN A 113 6.62 15.97 6.62
C ASN A 113 5.87 16.30 7.90
N LEU A 114 5.45 15.30 8.64
CA LEU A 114 4.77 15.43 9.94
C LEU A 114 5.64 14.95 11.11
N THR A 115 6.95 14.85 10.92
CA THR A 115 7.88 14.34 11.93
C THR A 115 7.88 15.21 13.18
N ASP A 116 8.02 16.53 13.04
CA ASP A 116 8.09 17.45 14.17
C ASP A 116 6.80 17.46 14.99
N ASP A 117 5.65 17.52 14.31
CA ASP A 117 4.34 17.41 14.97
C ASP A 117 4.17 16.04 15.62
N GLY A 118 4.63 14.99 14.94
CA GLY A 118 4.65 13.63 15.46
C GLY A 118 5.40 13.53 16.77
N PHE A 119 6.64 13.97 16.81
CA PHE A 119 7.45 13.95 18.04
C PHE A 119 6.89 14.83 19.14
N ARG A 120 6.25 15.94 18.79
CA ARG A 120 5.63 16.86 19.76
C ARG A 120 4.39 16.29 20.42
N TYR A 121 3.55 15.56 19.66
CA TYR A 121 2.21 15.20 20.11
C TYR A 121 1.98 13.70 20.31
N ALA A 122 2.78 12.80 19.75
CA ALA A 122 2.47 11.36 19.73
C ALA A 122 2.29 10.75 21.14
N VAL A 123 3.03 11.22 22.14
CA VAL A 123 2.91 10.74 23.53
C VAL A 123 1.91 11.57 24.33
N ASN A 124 1.94 12.90 24.18
CA ASN A 124 1.21 13.81 25.08
C ASN A 124 -0.18 14.18 24.55
N ASN A 125 -0.42 14.10 23.26
CA ASN A 125 -1.69 14.45 22.64
C ASN A 125 -1.93 13.61 21.36
N LYS A 126 -2.14 12.30 21.55
CA LYS A 126 -2.37 11.34 20.46
C LYS A 126 -3.51 11.78 19.51
N VAL A 127 -4.59 12.33 20.07
CA VAL A 127 -5.74 12.77 19.28
C VAL A 127 -5.34 13.86 18.28
N LYS A 128 -4.49 14.80 18.71
CA LYS A 128 -4.02 15.89 17.86
C LYS A 128 -3.19 15.38 16.70
N ILE A 129 -2.20 14.51 16.93
CA ILE A 129 -1.39 13.99 15.83
C ILE A 129 -2.21 13.12 14.88
N GLN A 130 -3.16 12.33 15.40
CA GLN A 130 -4.08 11.57 14.58
C GLN A 130 -4.97 12.46 13.70
N GLY A 131 -5.40 13.61 14.22
CA GLY A 131 -6.11 14.63 13.44
C GLY A 131 -5.26 15.17 12.30
N LEU A 132 -4.04 15.62 12.60
CA LEU A 132 -3.11 16.17 11.59
C LEU A 132 -2.81 15.16 10.48
N ILE A 133 -2.58 13.88 10.83
CA ILE A 133 -2.37 12.81 9.86
C ILE A 133 -3.61 12.63 8.98
N ALA A 134 -4.80 12.54 9.59
CA ALA A 134 -6.04 12.35 8.84
C ALA A 134 -6.36 13.53 7.92
N ASP A 135 -6.17 14.76 8.39
CA ASP A 135 -6.40 15.98 7.60
C ASP A 135 -5.47 16.02 6.38
N LYS A 136 -4.19 15.63 6.56
CA LYS A 136 -3.23 15.59 5.47
C LYS A 136 -3.54 14.50 4.45
N ILE A 137 -3.95 13.30 4.90
CA ILE A 137 -4.41 12.24 3.99
C ILE A 137 -5.63 12.72 3.19
N ASN A 138 -6.62 13.34 3.84
CA ASN A 138 -7.81 13.89 3.19
C ASN A 138 -7.46 14.99 2.17
N GLU A 139 -6.50 15.86 2.49
CA GLU A 139 -6.00 16.88 1.55
C GLU A 139 -5.41 16.23 0.29
N PHE A 140 -4.64 15.15 0.49
CA PHE A 140 -3.92 14.47 -0.59
C PHE A 140 -4.80 13.50 -1.42
N LEU A 141 -5.96 13.11 -0.91
CA LEU A 141 -6.95 12.32 -1.66
C LEU A 141 -7.81 13.17 -2.62
N LYS A 142 -7.87 14.48 -2.41
CA LYS A 142 -8.57 15.43 -3.30
C LYS A 142 -7.71 15.75 -4.53
#